data_a631e090fdd77583af0a3f7ea097e76e
#
_entry.id   a631e090fdd77583af0a3f7ea097e76e
#
_cell.length_a   1.000
_cell.length_b   1.000
_cell.length_c   1.000
_cell.angle_alpha   90.00
_cell.angle_beta   90.00
_cell.angle_gamma   90.00
#
_symmetry.space_group_name_H-M   'P 1'
#
loop_
_entity.id
_entity.type
_entity.pdbx_description
1 polymer ?
#
loop_
_entity_poly.entity_id
_entity_poly.type
_entity_poly.pdbx_seq_one_letter_code
_entity_poly.pdbx_strand_id
1 'polypeptide(L)'
;MKKNTQKAFFIALVFSCVTFAQTKGKQSISKSTKAITQTNQNQLSYNDFTEDNKRSFDETGYVKCTSVEMHERRMLREGNSQSNDAFEEWLAPQIEARKQLWAQQKANGTFKMAVTTIPIIFHIITDGAGAENLSAAQIQAQIDQLNLDFSNQAGSTSPVAADAMVQFIPAIVDPMGNVLPEPGIDRITTFGDGPFPTSDFDVGDGGLEIKSTVWDRSQYANIWTADISGGILGYAQFPSNSTLPGFNVNGGTAQNDGVVIGYGTAGSVAVPGTAAPYNLGRTLTHEIGHWIGLRH
;
A
#
# COMPACT_ATOMS: atom_id res chain seq x y z
N MET A 1 4.36 19.64 -35.02
CA MET A 1 4.39 19.57 -33.56
C MET A 1 2.96 19.33 -33.06
N LYS A 2 2.56 18.10 -32.84
CA LYS A 2 1.27 17.79 -32.23
C LYS A 2 1.51 17.54 -30.73
N LYS A 3 0.99 18.41 -29.88
CA LYS A 3 0.96 18.20 -28.45
C LYS A 3 0.01 17.04 -28.15
N ASN A 4 0.56 15.88 -27.81
CA ASN A 4 -0.20 14.81 -27.19
C ASN A 4 -0.48 15.22 -25.75
N THR A 5 -1.66 15.74 -25.52
CA THR A 5 -2.24 15.84 -24.18
C THR A 5 -2.65 14.42 -23.78
N GLN A 6 -1.76 13.68 -23.15
CA GLN A 6 -2.15 12.49 -22.40
C GLN A 6 -2.99 12.95 -21.22
N LYS A 7 -4.30 12.73 -21.34
CA LYS A 7 -5.21 12.89 -20.20
C LYS A 7 -4.80 11.85 -19.17
N ALA A 8 -4.40 12.30 -18.00
CA ALA A 8 -4.23 11.44 -16.84
C ALA A 8 -5.57 10.73 -16.58
N PHE A 9 -5.64 9.46 -16.93
CA PHE A 9 -6.77 8.61 -16.58
C PHE A 9 -6.59 8.16 -15.15
N PHE A 10 -7.19 8.89 -14.23
CA PHE A 10 -7.37 8.39 -12.87
C PHE A 10 -8.31 7.20 -12.90
N ILE A 11 -7.76 6.07 -12.53
CA ILE A 11 -8.45 4.82 -12.44
C ILE A 11 -9.22 4.81 -11.13
N ALA A 12 -10.53 5.02 -11.24
CA ALA A 12 -11.42 4.51 -10.22
C ALA A 12 -11.43 2.98 -10.37
N LEU A 13 -10.48 2.31 -9.73
CA LEU A 13 -10.50 0.86 -9.59
C LEU A 13 -11.65 0.51 -8.65
N VAL A 14 -12.84 0.46 -9.20
CA VAL A 14 -13.96 -0.15 -8.49
C VAL A 14 -13.87 -1.63 -8.76
N PHE A 15 -13.25 -2.34 -7.82
CA PHE A 15 -13.27 -3.78 -7.78
C PHE A 15 -14.70 -4.30 -7.91
N SER A 16 -14.88 -5.41 -8.60
CA SER A 16 -16.05 -6.24 -8.40
C SER A 16 -15.94 -6.85 -7.01
N CYS A 17 -16.21 -6.06 -5.96
CA CYS A 17 -16.40 -6.61 -4.64
C CYS A 17 -17.58 -7.54 -4.69
N VAL A 18 -17.27 -8.80 -4.61
CA VAL A 18 -18.21 -9.85 -4.28
C VAL A 18 -18.77 -9.52 -2.91
N THR A 19 -20.08 -9.56 -2.83
CA THR A 19 -20.83 -9.33 -1.61
C THR A 19 -20.28 -10.19 -0.47
N PHE A 20 -19.61 -9.56 0.49
CA PHE A 20 -19.53 -10.09 1.84
C PHE A 20 -20.93 -10.01 2.43
N ALA A 21 -21.56 -11.13 2.66
CA ALA A 21 -22.69 -11.21 3.57
C ALA A 21 -22.12 -11.00 4.98
N GLN A 22 -22.01 -9.74 5.40
CA GLN A 22 -21.77 -9.42 6.80
C GLN A 22 -23.02 -9.80 7.59
N THR A 23 -22.92 -10.87 8.35
CA THR A 23 -23.80 -11.06 9.51
C THR A 23 -23.55 -9.91 10.48
N LYS A 24 -24.55 -9.04 10.61
CA LYS A 24 -24.54 -7.90 11.52
C LYS A 24 -24.44 -8.40 12.98
N GLY A 25 -23.21 -8.52 13.47
CA GLY A 25 -22.94 -8.43 14.89
C GLY A 25 -22.76 -6.96 15.23
N LYS A 26 -23.75 -6.35 15.90
CA LYS A 26 -23.58 -5.03 16.52
C LYS A 26 -22.55 -5.15 17.64
N GLN A 27 -21.28 -4.92 17.38
CA GLN A 27 -20.35 -4.56 18.42
C GLN A 27 -20.39 -3.03 18.58
N SER A 28 -20.90 -2.60 19.75
CA SER A 28 -20.78 -1.22 20.19
C SER A 28 -19.31 -0.92 20.45
N ILE A 29 -18.70 -0.14 19.59
CA ILE A 29 -17.35 0.40 19.83
C ILE A 29 -17.48 1.45 20.94
N SER A 30 -17.04 1.09 22.14
CA SER A 30 -16.90 2.04 23.23
C SER A 30 -15.81 3.04 22.85
N LYS A 31 -16.16 4.34 22.81
CA LYS A 31 -15.21 5.44 22.66
C LYS A 31 -14.28 5.45 23.88
N SER A 32 -13.14 4.80 23.78
CA SER A 32 -12.04 5.00 24.70
C SER A 32 -11.15 6.11 24.16
N THR A 33 -11.47 7.35 24.49
CA THR A 33 -10.57 8.49 24.33
C THR A 33 -9.51 8.38 25.42
N LYS A 34 -8.45 7.60 25.21
CA LYS A 34 -7.27 7.64 26.04
C LYS A 34 -6.47 8.88 25.67
N ALA A 35 -6.29 9.77 26.64
CA ALA A 35 -5.32 10.86 26.57
C ALA A 35 -3.92 10.26 26.37
N ILE A 36 -3.34 10.48 25.20
CA ILE A 36 -1.95 10.11 24.88
C ILE A 36 -1.06 11.07 25.67
N THR A 37 -0.32 10.53 26.61
CA THR A 37 0.71 11.27 27.35
C THR A 37 1.82 11.64 26.38
N GLN A 38 2.22 12.92 26.34
CA GLN A 38 3.29 13.47 25.49
C GLN A 38 4.66 12.87 25.84
N THR A 39 4.98 11.71 25.29
CA THR A 39 6.35 11.17 25.31
C THR A 39 6.60 10.53 23.94
N ASN A 40 7.43 11.19 23.13
CA ASN A 40 7.82 10.80 21.76
C ASN A 40 6.61 10.49 20.83
N GLN A 41 5.89 11.51 20.44
CA GLN A 41 4.67 11.41 19.59
C GLN A 41 4.92 10.83 18.18
N ASN A 42 6.17 10.51 17.85
CA ASN A 42 6.57 10.24 16.47
C ASN A 42 6.86 8.76 16.15
N GLN A 43 6.78 7.84 17.10
CA GLN A 43 7.01 6.41 16.87
C GLN A 43 5.83 5.58 17.36
N LEU A 44 5.38 4.60 16.55
CA LEU A 44 4.45 3.59 17.04
C LEU A 44 5.11 2.71 18.09
N SER A 45 4.39 2.48 19.17
CA SER A 45 4.78 1.58 20.27
C SER A 45 3.77 0.43 20.35
N TYR A 46 4.10 -0.61 21.10
CA TYR A 46 3.20 -1.73 21.36
C TYR A 46 1.80 -1.29 21.83
N ASN A 47 1.72 -0.21 22.62
CA ASN A 47 0.44 0.28 23.13
C ASN A 47 -0.46 0.89 22.05
N ASP A 48 0.12 1.33 20.94
CA ASP A 48 -0.59 1.95 19.82
C ASP A 48 -1.17 0.91 18.87
N PHE A 49 -0.71 -0.34 18.96
CA PHE A 49 -1.16 -1.42 18.08
C PHE A 49 -2.61 -1.83 18.36
N THR A 50 -3.32 -2.20 17.30
CA THR A 50 -4.60 -2.90 17.39
C THR A 50 -4.45 -4.21 18.15
N GLU A 51 -5.53 -4.76 18.71
CA GLU A 51 -5.51 -6.03 19.46
C GLU A 51 -5.02 -7.20 18.59
N ASP A 52 -5.34 -7.19 17.29
CA ASP A 52 -4.87 -8.20 16.34
C ASP A 52 -3.36 -8.08 16.11
N ASN A 53 -2.82 -6.86 16.01
CA ASN A 53 -1.40 -6.62 15.89
C ASN A 53 -0.63 -6.94 17.17
N LYS A 54 -1.17 -6.64 18.36
CA LYS A 54 -0.60 -7.05 19.64
C LYS A 54 -0.48 -8.56 19.72
N ARG A 55 -1.58 -9.27 19.42
CA ARG A 55 -1.58 -10.73 19.39
C ARG A 55 -0.55 -11.29 18.41
N SER A 56 -0.49 -10.76 17.20
CA SER A 56 0.51 -11.17 16.22
C SER A 56 1.94 -10.96 16.71
N PHE A 57 2.21 -9.80 17.32
CA PHE A 57 3.52 -9.49 17.87
C PHE A 57 3.90 -10.44 19.03
N ASP A 58 2.97 -10.68 19.95
CA ASP A 58 3.18 -11.57 21.09
C ASP A 58 3.45 -13.03 20.66
N GLU A 59 2.80 -13.50 19.59
CA GLU A 59 2.93 -14.85 19.08
C GLU A 59 4.15 -15.03 18.16
N THR A 60 4.53 -14.01 17.39
CA THR A 60 5.47 -14.16 16.29
C THR A 60 6.65 -13.18 16.32
N GLY A 61 6.60 -12.14 17.14
CA GLY A 61 7.52 -11.01 17.11
C GLY A 61 7.28 -10.04 15.96
N TYR A 62 6.21 -10.23 15.17
CA TYR A 62 5.91 -9.39 14.00
C TYR A 62 4.54 -8.73 14.10
N VAL A 63 4.47 -7.48 13.61
CA VAL A 63 3.25 -6.70 13.38
C VAL A 63 2.96 -6.73 11.89
N LYS A 64 1.84 -7.36 11.49
CA LYS A 64 1.58 -7.68 10.08
C LYS A 64 1.33 -6.45 9.22
N CYS A 65 0.58 -5.47 9.73
CA CYS A 65 0.20 -4.27 9.02
C CYS A 65 -0.10 -3.15 10.01
N THR A 66 0.52 -1.99 9.85
CA THR A 66 0.24 -0.82 10.70
C THR A 66 -0.47 0.31 9.93
N SER A 67 -1.13 0.00 8.82
CA SER A 67 -1.84 1.00 8.00
C SER A 67 -2.95 1.71 8.78
N VAL A 68 -3.65 1.01 9.67
CA VAL A 68 -4.70 1.59 10.52
C VAL A 68 -4.09 2.55 11.55
N GLU A 69 -3.08 2.11 12.29
CA GLU A 69 -2.41 2.90 13.32
C GLU A 69 -1.73 4.14 12.72
N MET A 70 -1.07 3.98 11.57
CA MET A 70 -0.45 5.11 10.85
C MET A 70 -1.51 6.09 10.33
N HIS A 71 -2.66 5.61 9.88
CA HIS A 71 -3.77 6.44 9.46
C HIS A 71 -4.36 7.23 10.65
N GLU A 72 -4.68 6.56 11.75
CA GLU A 72 -5.23 7.20 12.96
C GLU A 72 -4.28 8.26 13.51
N ARG A 73 -2.99 7.96 13.56
CA ARG A 73 -1.94 8.89 14.00
C ARG A 73 -1.89 10.14 13.11
N ARG A 74 -1.95 9.97 11.78
CA ARG A 74 -1.99 11.09 10.84
C ARG A 74 -3.24 11.94 11.04
N MET A 75 -4.39 11.32 11.21
CA MET A 75 -5.65 12.01 11.48
C MET A 75 -5.60 12.86 12.75
N LEU A 76 -4.97 12.34 13.82
CA LEU A 76 -4.76 13.10 15.06
C LEU A 76 -3.85 14.31 14.84
N ARG A 77 -2.76 14.14 14.09
CA ARG A 77 -1.81 15.21 13.78
C ARG A 77 -2.42 16.33 12.93
N GLU A 78 -3.17 15.96 11.91
CA GLU A 78 -3.74 16.89 10.94
C GLU A 78 -5.08 17.49 11.39
N GLY A 79 -5.62 17.05 12.54
CA GLY A 79 -6.89 17.54 13.08
C GLY A 79 -8.10 17.19 12.23
N ASN A 80 -7.98 16.18 11.35
CA ASN A 80 -9.03 15.74 10.46
C ASN A 80 -9.78 14.55 11.07
N SER A 81 -11.12 14.63 11.14
CA SER A 81 -11.95 13.70 11.90
C SER A 81 -12.92 12.86 11.05
N GLN A 82 -12.72 12.74 9.75
CA GLN A 82 -13.60 11.88 8.96
C GLN A 82 -13.34 10.40 9.24
N SER A 83 -14.38 9.69 9.62
CA SER A 83 -14.33 8.26 9.91
C SER A 83 -14.22 7.42 8.64
N ASN A 84 -13.66 6.22 8.77
CA ASN A 84 -13.69 5.22 7.70
C ASN A 84 -15.12 4.92 7.23
N ASP A 85 -16.11 4.99 8.12
CA ASP A 85 -17.52 4.74 7.82
C ASP A 85 -18.07 5.77 6.80
N ALA A 86 -17.71 7.04 6.92
CA ALA A 86 -18.15 8.07 5.96
C ALA A 86 -17.63 7.80 4.55
N PHE A 87 -16.42 7.25 4.43
CA PHE A 87 -15.87 6.84 3.14
C PHE A 87 -16.62 5.64 2.57
N GLU A 88 -16.90 4.62 3.38
CA GLU A 88 -17.66 3.44 2.94
C GLU A 88 -19.09 3.80 2.52
N GLU A 89 -19.77 4.66 3.27
CA GLU A 89 -21.09 5.17 2.93
C GLU A 89 -21.08 5.91 1.58
N TRP A 90 -20.05 6.70 1.33
CA TRP A 90 -19.89 7.38 0.04
C TRP A 90 -19.56 6.40 -1.10
N LEU A 91 -18.72 5.37 -0.85
CA LEU A 91 -18.26 4.42 -1.86
C LEU A 91 -19.37 3.46 -2.31
N ALA A 92 -20.25 3.02 -1.40
CA ALA A 92 -21.25 2.00 -1.68
C ALA A 92 -22.13 2.30 -2.90
N PRO A 93 -22.73 3.49 -3.05
CA PRO A 93 -23.53 3.82 -4.25
C PRO A 93 -22.71 3.86 -5.55
N GLN A 94 -21.40 4.20 -5.46
CA GLN A 94 -20.51 4.21 -6.62
C GLN A 94 -20.26 2.76 -7.13
N ILE A 95 -20.06 1.84 -6.19
CA ILE A 95 -19.90 0.42 -6.50
C ILE A 95 -21.16 -0.12 -7.19
N GLU A 96 -22.35 0.17 -6.66
CA GLU A 96 -23.59 -0.31 -7.24
C GLU A 96 -23.86 0.28 -8.63
N ALA A 97 -23.59 1.56 -8.84
CA ALA A 97 -23.69 2.19 -10.16
C ALA A 97 -22.74 1.53 -11.17
N ARG A 98 -21.51 1.19 -10.74
CA ARG A 98 -20.53 0.49 -11.60
C ARG A 98 -20.97 -0.93 -11.94
N LYS A 99 -21.51 -1.68 -10.97
CA LYS A 99 -22.08 -3.02 -11.21
C LYS A 99 -23.19 -3.00 -12.22
N GLN A 100 -24.11 -2.04 -12.11
CA GLN A 100 -25.22 -1.86 -13.05
C GLN A 100 -24.71 -1.55 -14.47
N LEU A 101 -23.74 -0.63 -14.59
CA LEU A 101 -23.10 -0.31 -15.86
C LEU A 101 -22.48 -1.55 -16.52
N TRP A 102 -21.74 -2.33 -15.75
CA TRP A 102 -21.12 -3.56 -16.26
C TRP A 102 -22.14 -4.61 -16.66
N ALA A 103 -23.23 -4.75 -15.91
CA ALA A 103 -24.34 -5.64 -16.28
C ALA A 103 -24.97 -5.23 -17.60
N GLN A 104 -25.22 -3.96 -17.82
CA GLN A 104 -25.72 -3.43 -19.10
C GLN A 104 -24.75 -3.66 -20.25
N GLN A 105 -23.46 -3.38 -20.04
CA GLN A 105 -22.44 -3.59 -21.05
C GLN A 105 -22.30 -5.07 -21.44
N LYS A 106 -22.39 -5.98 -20.45
CA LYS A 106 -22.41 -7.44 -20.71
C LYS A 106 -23.64 -7.84 -21.50
N ALA A 107 -24.83 -7.33 -21.13
CA ALA A 107 -26.08 -7.63 -21.83
C ALA A 107 -26.06 -7.15 -23.29
N ASN A 108 -25.43 -6.01 -23.55
CA ASN A 108 -25.32 -5.41 -24.87
C ASN A 108 -24.11 -5.89 -25.70
N GLY A 109 -23.29 -6.80 -25.14
CA GLY A 109 -22.06 -7.28 -25.80
C GLY A 109 -20.97 -6.22 -25.97
N THR A 110 -21.06 -5.09 -25.26
CA THR A 110 -20.09 -3.99 -25.31
C THR A 110 -19.08 -4.00 -24.15
N PHE A 111 -19.23 -4.94 -23.23
CA PHE A 111 -18.32 -5.07 -22.09
C PHE A 111 -16.92 -5.44 -22.57
N LYS A 112 -15.97 -4.56 -22.29
CA LYS A 112 -14.53 -4.80 -22.52
C LYS A 112 -13.81 -4.66 -21.19
N MET A 113 -13.17 -5.73 -20.76
CA MET A 113 -12.21 -5.68 -19.66
C MET A 113 -10.89 -5.16 -20.19
N ALA A 114 -10.37 -4.10 -19.61
CA ALA A 114 -9.05 -3.60 -19.89
C ALA A 114 -8.18 -3.80 -18.64
N VAL A 115 -7.01 -4.40 -18.83
CA VAL A 115 -5.99 -4.46 -17.78
C VAL A 115 -5.41 -3.06 -17.59
N THR A 116 -5.39 -2.64 -16.35
CA THR A 116 -4.71 -1.40 -15.97
C THR A 116 -3.27 -1.68 -15.64
N THR A 117 -2.35 -1.05 -16.37
CA THR A 117 -0.92 -1.20 -16.13
C THR A 117 -0.40 -0.07 -15.25
N ILE A 118 0.28 -0.42 -14.16
CA ILE A 118 0.84 0.51 -13.18
C ILE A 118 2.36 0.34 -13.13
N PRO A 119 3.15 1.35 -13.54
CA PRO A 119 4.59 1.34 -13.32
C PRO A 119 4.90 1.37 -11.82
N ILE A 120 5.77 0.47 -11.36
CA ILE A 120 6.18 0.35 -9.96
C ILE A 120 7.66 0.66 -9.81
N ILE A 121 8.01 1.39 -8.78
CA ILE A 121 9.39 1.69 -8.40
C ILE A 121 9.64 1.29 -6.95
N PHE A 122 10.74 0.55 -6.72
CA PHE A 122 11.22 0.20 -5.41
C PHE A 122 12.38 1.12 -5.02
N HIS A 123 12.15 1.96 -4.04
CA HIS A 123 13.16 2.73 -3.35
C HIS A 123 13.83 1.84 -2.31
N ILE A 124 14.99 1.29 -2.64
CA ILE A 124 15.73 0.39 -1.75
C ILE A 124 16.60 1.21 -0.83
N ILE A 125 16.22 1.28 0.45
CA ILE A 125 16.97 2.01 1.48
C ILE A 125 18.06 1.10 2.01
N THR A 126 19.33 1.48 1.78
CA THR A 126 20.49 0.63 2.05
C THR A 126 21.76 1.49 2.17
N ASP A 127 22.81 0.95 2.78
CA ASP A 127 24.17 1.53 2.69
C ASP A 127 24.92 1.11 1.42
N GLY A 128 24.31 0.24 0.60
CA GLY A 128 24.88 -0.33 -0.62
C GLY A 128 25.42 -1.75 -0.45
N ALA A 129 25.37 -2.29 0.76
CA ALA A 129 25.79 -3.66 1.11
C ALA A 129 24.65 -4.38 1.85
N GLY A 130 24.91 -5.51 2.49
CA GLY A 130 23.96 -6.16 3.38
C GLY A 130 22.73 -6.80 2.72
N ALA A 131 21.82 -7.27 3.56
CA ALA A 131 20.60 -7.95 3.16
C ALA A 131 19.51 -6.97 2.68
N GLU A 132 19.58 -5.71 3.12
CA GLU A 132 18.70 -4.60 2.77
C GLU A 132 18.88 -4.22 1.30
N ASN A 133 20.07 -4.44 0.74
CA ASN A 133 20.40 -4.15 -0.66
C ASN A 133 19.83 -5.24 -1.59
N LEU A 134 18.51 -5.32 -1.67
CA LEU A 134 17.80 -6.34 -2.44
C LEU A 134 18.28 -6.38 -3.90
N SER A 135 18.50 -7.60 -4.41
CA SER A 135 18.91 -7.79 -5.80
C SER A 135 17.77 -7.53 -6.79
N ALA A 136 18.14 -7.22 -8.06
CA ALA A 136 17.17 -7.07 -9.13
C ALA A 136 16.31 -8.33 -9.32
N ALA A 137 16.89 -9.52 -9.12
CA ALA A 137 16.16 -10.79 -9.19
C ALA A 137 15.12 -10.92 -8.07
N GLN A 138 15.42 -10.43 -6.86
CA GLN A 138 14.49 -10.41 -5.73
C GLN A 138 13.32 -9.47 -6.01
N ILE A 139 13.60 -8.28 -6.52
CA ILE A 139 12.58 -7.29 -6.87
C ILE A 139 11.70 -7.79 -8.03
N GLN A 140 12.29 -8.40 -9.06
CA GLN A 140 11.49 -8.97 -10.14
C GLN A 140 10.57 -10.09 -9.63
N ALA A 141 11.09 -10.99 -8.77
CA ALA A 141 10.29 -12.03 -8.15
C ALA A 141 9.13 -11.47 -7.30
N GLN A 142 9.33 -10.35 -6.62
CA GLN A 142 8.28 -9.65 -5.89
C GLN A 142 7.21 -9.08 -6.82
N ILE A 143 7.60 -8.47 -7.95
CA ILE A 143 6.66 -7.96 -8.95
C ILE A 143 5.86 -9.09 -9.58
N ASP A 144 6.51 -10.20 -9.90
CA ASP A 144 5.86 -11.39 -10.45
C ASP A 144 4.82 -11.97 -9.47
N GLN A 145 5.19 -12.05 -8.18
CA GLN A 145 4.27 -12.51 -7.13
C GLN A 145 3.07 -11.57 -6.99
N LEU A 146 3.30 -10.27 -7.00
CA LEU A 146 2.24 -9.27 -6.94
C LEU A 146 1.26 -9.43 -8.11
N ASN A 147 1.76 -9.64 -9.33
CA ASN A 147 0.93 -9.87 -10.51
C ASN A 147 0.15 -11.18 -10.44
N LEU A 148 0.73 -12.26 -9.92
CA LEU A 148 0.01 -13.52 -9.69
C LEU A 148 -1.15 -13.34 -8.72
N ASP A 149 -0.94 -12.55 -7.65
CA ASP A 149 -1.95 -12.30 -6.63
C ASP A 149 -3.09 -11.46 -7.19
N PHE A 150 -2.78 -10.35 -7.84
CA PHE A 150 -3.79 -9.43 -8.37
C PHE A 150 -4.53 -9.98 -9.58
N SER A 151 -3.96 -10.93 -10.32
CA SER A 151 -4.66 -11.64 -11.40
C SER A 151 -5.41 -12.91 -10.94
N ASN A 152 -5.43 -13.18 -9.62
CA ASN A 152 -6.00 -14.39 -9.02
C ASN A 152 -5.39 -15.70 -9.56
N GLN A 153 -4.12 -15.68 -9.94
CA GLN A 153 -3.40 -16.86 -10.46
C GLN A 153 -2.50 -17.53 -9.40
N ALA A 154 -2.45 -16.97 -8.21
CA ALA A 154 -1.63 -17.50 -7.12
C ALA A 154 -2.25 -18.71 -6.39
N GLY A 155 -3.31 -19.30 -6.91
CA GLY A 155 -3.94 -20.50 -6.36
C GLY A 155 -4.83 -20.25 -5.15
N SER A 156 -5.45 -19.06 -5.03
CA SER A 156 -6.42 -18.79 -3.96
C SER A 156 -7.59 -19.76 -4.01
N THR A 157 -7.97 -20.31 -2.86
CA THR A 157 -9.17 -21.15 -2.68
C THR A 157 -10.37 -20.35 -2.19
N SER A 158 -10.22 -19.04 -1.98
CA SER A 158 -11.31 -18.19 -1.53
C SER A 158 -12.39 -18.07 -2.61
N PRO A 159 -13.68 -18.30 -2.27
CA PRO A 159 -14.77 -18.17 -3.24
C PRO A 159 -15.00 -16.74 -3.73
N VAL A 160 -14.39 -15.77 -3.06
CA VAL A 160 -14.48 -14.33 -3.40
C VAL A 160 -13.23 -13.81 -4.08
N ALA A 161 -12.23 -14.67 -4.32
CA ALA A 161 -11.03 -14.26 -5.05
C ALA A 161 -11.37 -13.94 -6.50
N ALA A 162 -10.86 -12.82 -7.00
CA ALA A 162 -11.14 -12.33 -8.35
C ALA A 162 -9.87 -11.73 -8.96
N ASP A 163 -9.80 -11.75 -10.29
CA ASP A 163 -8.81 -10.98 -11.05
C ASP A 163 -9.14 -9.48 -10.92
N ALA A 164 -8.21 -8.73 -10.37
CA ALA A 164 -8.34 -7.29 -10.17
C ALA A 164 -8.18 -6.48 -11.47
N MET A 165 -7.76 -7.12 -12.56
CA MET A 165 -7.47 -6.48 -13.85
C MET A 165 -6.41 -5.37 -13.74
N VAL A 166 -5.45 -5.57 -12.84
CA VAL A 166 -4.30 -4.69 -12.63
C VAL A 166 -3.03 -5.48 -12.91
N GLN A 167 -2.09 -4.85 -13.60
CA GLN A 167 -0.77 -5.38 -13.86
C GLN A 167 0.28 -4.37 -13.42
N PHE A 168 1.21 -4.79 -12.58
CA PHE A 168 2.37 -4.00 -12.19
C PHE A 168 3.53 -4.32 -13.11
N ILE A 169 4.19 -3.27 -13.63
CA ILE A 169 5.38 -3.39 -14.46
C ILE A 169 6.52 -2.59 -13.85
N PRO A 170 7.77 -3.06 -13.91
CA PRO A 170 8.89 -2.28 -13.43
C PRO A 170 8.98 -0.95 -14.19
N ALA A 171 9.20 0.16 -13.49
CA ALA A 171 9.54 1.43 -14.10
C ALA A 171 10.83 1.28 -14.91
N ILE A 172 10.89 1.83 -16.10
CA ILE A 172 12.06 1.76 -16.98
C ILE A 172 12.78 3.10 -17.16
N VAL A 173 12.14 4.18 -16.73
CA VAL A 173 12.69 5.53 -16.76
C VAL A 173 12.46 6.22 -15.42
N ASP A 174 13.38 7.12 -15.07
CA ASP A 174 13.23 7.99 -13.90
C ASP A 174 12.29 9.19 -14.20
N PRO A 175 11.94 10.04 -13.21
CA PRO A 175 11.10 11.21 -13.43
C PRO A 175 11.69 12.25 -14.40
N MET A 176 13.00 12.21 -14.67
CA MET A 176 13.68 13.08 -15.62
C MET A 176 13.72 12.47 -17.04
N GLY A 177 13.25 11.23 -17.21
CA GLY A 177 13.22 10.52 -18.48
C GLY A 177 14.50 9.73 -18.79
N ASN A 178 15.43 9.59 -17.85
CA ASN A 178 16.61 8.75 -18.03
C ASN A 178 16.25 7.27 -17.86
N VAL A 179 16.87 6.41 -18.68
CA VAL A 179 16.69 4.95 -18.56
C VAL A 179 17.34 4.45 -17.27
N LEU A 180 16.57 3.69 -16.48
CA LEU A 180 17.08 3.08 -15.26
C LEU A 180 18.07 1.96 -15.57
N PRO A 181 19.22 1.91 -14.90
CA PRO A 181 20.17 0.80 -15.03
C PRO A 181 19.60 -0.54 -14.56
N GLU A 182 18.71 -0.49 -13.57
CA GLU A 182 17.96 -1.63 -13.03
C GLU A 182 16.45 -1.28 -13.10
N PRO A 183 15.67 -1.87 -14.02
CA PRO A 183 14.24 -1.58 -14.12
C PRO A 183 13.51 -1.82 -12.80
N GLY A 184 12.68 -0.84 -12.40
CA GLY A 184 11.89 -0.88 -11.18
C GLY A 184 12.68 -0.62 -9.89
N ILE A 185 13.95 -0.22 -9.95
CA ILE A 185 14.82 -0.05 -8.78
C ILE A 185 15.45 1.33 -8.75
N ASP A 186 15.32 1.96 -7.58
CA ASP A 186 16.00 3.18 -7.17
C ASP A 186 16.74 2.91 -5.85
N ARG A 187 18.08 2.88 -5.87
CA ARG A 187 18.90 2.60 -4.69
C ARG A 187 19.24 3.87 -3.96
N ILE A 188 18.80 3.98 -2.70
CA ILE A 188 18.97 5.19 -1.88
C ILE A 188 19.90 4.86 -0.72
N THR A 189 21.12 5.43 -0.78
CA THR A 189 22.17 5.19 0.22
C THR A 189 22.31 6.31 1.25
N THR A 190 21.48 7.36 1.14
CA THR A 190 21.60 8.56 1.97
C THR A 190 21.26 8.31 3.45
N PHE A 191 20.38 7.32 3.72
CA PHE A 191 19.86 7.08 5.06
C PHE A 191 20.58 5.95 5.81
N GLY A 192 21.35 5.09 5.10
CA GLY A 192 21.95 3.87 5.66
C GLY A 192 20.98 2.69 5.71
N ASP A 193 21.25 1.69 6.56
CA ASP A 193 20.50 0.42 6.61
C ASP A 193 19.35 0.37 7.64
N GLY A 194 19.33 1.28 8.58
CA GLY A 194 18.36 1.27 9.68
C GLY A 194 18.86 0.52 10.93
N PRO A 195 18.02 -0.05 11.80
CA PRO A 195 16.55 -0.09 11.71
C PRO A 195 15.87 1.28 11.89
N PHE A 196 14.86 1.56 11.08
CA PHE A 196 14.14 2.83 11.07
C PHE A 196 12.81 2.74 11.82
N PRO A 197 12.52 3.64 12.77
CA PRO A 197 11.19 3.79 13.33
C PRO A 197 10.22 4.33 12.26
N THR A 198 8.93 4.09 12.43
CA THR A 198 7.91 4.57 11.48
C THR A 198 7.91 6.09 11.29
N SER A 199 8.36 6.84 12.29
CA SER A 199 8.54 8.29 12.23
C SER A 199 9.59 8.77 11.22
N ASP A 200 10.51 7.91 10.81
CA ASP A 200 11.56 8.27 9.86
C ASP A 200 11.07 8.25 8.40
N PHE A 201 9.92 7.65 8.15
CA PHE A 201 9.43 7.51 6.77
C PHE A 201 8.61 8.71 6.32
N ASP A 202 7.56 9.07 7.05
CA ASP A 202 6.60 10.05 6.57
C ASP A 202 7.15 11.48 6.69
N VAL A 203 6.98 12.26 5.62
CA VAL A 203 7.30 13.69 5.60
C VAL A 203 6.37 14.41 6.59
N GLY A 204 6.97 15.19 7.49
CA GLY A 204 6.26 15.92 8.53
C GLY A 204 6.14 15.18 9.88
N ASP A 205 6.69 13.98 10.00
CA ASP A 205 6.73 13.23 11.25
C ASP A 205 7.93 13.60 12.15
N GLY A 206 8.87 14.41 11.61
CA GLY A 206 10.03 14.92 12.33
C GLY A 206 11.20 13.95 12.46
N GLY A 207 11.18 12.84 11.69
CA GLY A 207 12.29 11.91 11.51
C GLY A 207 13.12 12.22 10.27
N LEU A 208 13.62 11.16 9.59
CA LEU A 208 14.49 11.28 8.41
C LEU A 208 13.75 11.64 7.12
N GLU A 209 12.43 11.56 7.12
CA GLU A 209 11.58 11.85 5.97
C GLU A 209 11.95 11.03 4.71
N ILE A 210 12.16 9.72 4.89
CA ILE A 210 12.60 8.81 3.81
C ILE A 210 11.68 8.90 2.59
N LYS A 211 10.37 9.09 2.81
CA LYS A 211 9.39 9.27 1.72
C LYS A 211 9.53 10.59 0.95
N SER A 212 10.41 11.52 1.36
CA SER A 212 10.77 12.67 0.54
C SER A 212 11.41 12.29 -0.81
N THR A 213 11.84 11.04 -0.93
CA THR A 213 12.36 10.44 -2.18
C THR A 213 11.27 9.99 -3.15
N VAL A 214 10.00 10.23 -2.85
CA VAL A 214 8.85 9.84 -3.68
C VAL A 214 8.98 10.36 -5.13
N TRP A 215 8.73 9.47 -6.09
CA TRP A 215 8.59 9.85 -7.49
C TRP A 215 7.15 10.28 -7.79
N ASP A 216 6.93 10.92 -8.95
CA ASP A 216 5.60 11.39 -9.34
C ASP A 216 4.56 10.26 -9.25
N ARG A 217 3.72 10.33 -8.20
CA ARG A 217 2.67 9.36 -7.92
C ARG A 217 1.58 9.28 -8.99
N SER A 218 1.52 10.23 -9.91
CA SER A 218 0.62 10.16 -11.06
C SER A 218 1.14 9.20 -12.14
N GLN A 219 2.40 8.77 -12.03
CA GLN A 219 3.07 7.92 -13.00
C GLN A 219 3.62 6.63 -12.38
N TYR A 220 3.93 6.62 -11.09
CA TYR A 220 4.59 5.50 -10.41
C TYR A 220 3.87 5.10 -9.12
N ALA A 221 3.76 3.80 -8.90
CA ALA A 221 3.52 3.24 -7.56
C ALA A 221 4.85 3.20 -6.80
N ASN A 222 4.96 3.97 -5.72
CA ASN A 222 6.18 4.10 -4.94
C ASN A 222 6.20 3.08 -3.79
N ILE A 223 7.24 2.25 -3.74
CA ILE A 223 7.45 1.24 -2.70
C ILE A 223 8.80 1.48 -2.04
N TRP A 224 8.84 1.64 -0.74
CA TRP A 224 10.09 1.68 0.02
C TRP A 224 10.34 0.34 0.68
N THR A 225 11.55 -0.19 0.52
CA THR A 225 12.03 -1.37 1.24
C THR A 225 13.11 -0.94 2.21
N ALA A 226 12.98 -1.31 3.48
CA ALA A 226 13.91 -0.90 4.53
C ALA A 226 13.89 -1.90 5.70
N ASP A 227 14.85 -1.79 6.62
CA ASP A 227 14.73 -2.39 7.94
C ASP A 227 13.82 -1.52 8.81
N ILE A 228 12.60 -1.99 9.09
CA ILE A 228 11.61 -1.27 9.89
C ILE A 228 11.70 -1.77 11.33
N SER A 229 11.92 -0.87 12.29
CA SER A 229 12.00 -1.23 13.69
C SER A 229 10.65 -1.72 14.25
N GLY A 230 10.70 -2.42 15.39
CA GLY A 230 9.49 -2.87 16.10
C GLY A 230 8.79 -4.08 15.46
N GLY A 231 9.46 -4.82 14.57
CA GLY A 231 8.90 -6.02 13.95
C GLY A 231 7.78 -5.74 12.94
N ILE A 232 7.63 -4.50 12.51
CA ILE A 232 6.60 -4.09 11.55
C ILE A 232 6.95 -4.63 10.16
N LEU A 233 6.04 -5.38 9.55
CA LEU A 233 6.24 -5.94 8.22
C LEU A 233 5.95 -4.94 7.10
N GLY A 234 4.99 -4.04 7.29
CA GLY A 234 4.67 -3.01 6.33
C GLY A 234 3.48 -2.14 6.69
N TYR A 235 3.27 -1.12 5.89
CA TYR A 235 2.08 -0.27 5.89
C TYR A 235 1.94 0.50 4.58
N ALA A 236 0.74 0.94 4.30
CA ALA A 236 0.42 1.73 3.13
C ALA A 236 -0.31 3.03 3.47
N GLN A 237 -0.27 3.97 2.56
CA GLN A 237 -1.10 5.13 2.55
C GLN A 237 -2.09 5.07 1.40
N PHE A 238 -3.33 5.50 1.62
CA PHE A 238 -4.30 5.67 0.54
C PHE A 238 -3.84 6.73 -0.47
N PRO A 239 -4.22 6.61 -1.77
CA PRO A 239 -3.81 7.56 -2.80
C PRO A 239 -4.20 9.00 -2.46
N SER A 240 -3.23 9.91 -2.48
CA SER A 240 -3.42 11.30 -2.05
C SER A 240 -4.02 12.23 -3.11
N ASN A 241 -4.01 11.84 -4.37
CA ASN A 241 -4.53 12.65 -5.47
C ASN A 241 -5.79 12.04 -6.10
N SER A 242 -6.46 11.16 -5.38
CA SER A 242 -7.76 10.66 -5.81
C SER A 242 -8.76 11.82 -5.92
N THR A 243 -9.48 11.88 -7.04
CA THR A 243 -10.61 12.82 -7.19
C THR A 243 -11.86 12.33 -6.50
N LEU A 244 -11.79 11.15 -5.88
CA LEU A 244 -12.91 10.57 -5.15
C LEU A 244 -13.08 11.32 -3.82
N PRO A 245 -14.27 11.86 -3.51
CA PRO A 245 -14.54 12.42 -2.21
C PRO A 245 -14.20 11.42 -1.10
N GLY A 246 -13.53 11.87 -0.03
CA GLY A 246 -13.08 11.02 1.07
C GLY A 246 -11.67 10.47 0.93
N PHE A 247 -11.13 10.27 -0.29
CA PHE A 247 -9.73 9.87 -0.45
C PHE A 247 -8.75 11.01 -0.23
N ASN A 248 -9.04 12.19 -0.75
CA ASN A 248 -8.23 13.38 -0.54
C ASN A 248 -8.27 13.90 0.90
N VAL A 249 -9.19 13.41 1.72
CA VAL A 249 -9.32 13.74 3.14
C VAL A 249 -8.66 12.66 4.02
N ASN A 250 -8.72 11.39 3.59
CA ASN A 250 -8.20 10.23 4.32
C ASN A 250 -6.91 9.66 3.72
N GLY A 251 -6.46 10.15 2.57
CA GLY A 251 -5.33 9.60 1.83
C GLY A 251 -3.95 10.08 2.28
N GLY A 252 -3.89 11.07 3.17
CA GLY A 252 -2.63 11.71 3.55
C GLY A 252 -2.09 12.67 2.48
N THR A 253 -0.85 13.07 2.63
CA THR A 253 -0.19 14.03 1.74
C THR A 253 0.40 13.36 0.51
N ALA A 254 0.61 14.16 -0.52
CA ALA A 254 1.27 13.74 -1.75
C ALA A 254 2.67 13.17 -1.55
N GLN A 255 3.39 13.72 -0.57
CA GLN A 255 4.76 13.33 -0.26
C GLN A 255 4.85 11.98 0.46
N ASN A 256 3.74 11.51 1.06
CA ASN A 256 3.68 10.27 1.81
C ASN A 256 2.96 9.13 1.05
N ASP A 257 2.57 9.39 -0.22
CA ASP A 257 1.86 8.42 -1.05
C ASP A 257 2.73 7.22 -1.40
N GLY A 258 2.25 6.03 -1.13
CA GLY A 258 2.92 4.77 -1.45
C GLY A 258 2.90 3.76 -0.30
N VAL A 259 3.80 2.80 -0.40
CA VAL A 259 3.86 1.63 0.47
C VAL A 259 5.26 1.48 1.06
N VAL A 260 5.35 1.15 2.35
CA VAL A 260 6.59 0.75 3.01
C VAL A 260 6.50 -0.72 3.40
N ILE A 261 7.53 -1.50 3.08
CA ILE A 261 7.65 -2.89 3.53
C ILE A 261 9.03 -3.16 4.12
N GLY A 262 9.08 -4.04 5.11
CA GLY A 262 10.34 -4.60 5.59
C GLY A 262 11.07 -5.34 4.48
N TYR A 263 12.34 -5.06 4.25
CA TYR A 263 13.13 -5.65 3.15
C TYR A 263 13.04 -7.18 3.14
N GLY A 264 13.04 -7.81 4.31
CA GLY A 264 12.98 -9.27 4.46
C GLY A 264 11.66 -9.89 4.01
N THR A 265 10.61 -9.10 3.80
CA THR A 265 9.30 -9.58 3.33
C THR A 265 9.21 -9.63 1.80
N ALA A 266 10.11 -8.91 1.11
CA ALA A 266 10.13 -8.83 -0.35
C ALA A 266 10.59 -10.17 -0.96
N GLY A 267 9.82 -10.69 -1.92
CA GLY A 267 10.13 -11.94 -2.59
C GLY A 267 8.93 -12.60 -3.23
N SER A 268 9.04 -13.91 -3.38
CA SER A 268 7.99 -14.78 -3.91
C SER A 268 8.10 -16.18 -3.32
N VAL A 269 7.17 -17.07 -3.70
CA VAL A 269 7.28 -18.50 -3.34
C VAL A 269 8.57 -19.12 -3.92
N ALA A 270 8.99 -18.71 -5.12
CA ALA A 270 10.16 -19.22 -5.80
C ALA A 270 11.48 -18.59 -5.30
N VAL A 271 11.44 -17.33 -4.90
CA VAL A 271 12.59 -16.56 -4.39
C VAL A 271 12.16 -15.88 -3.08
N PRO A 272 12.15 -16.63 -1.96
CA PRO A 272 11.71 -16.08 -0.68
C PRO A 272 12.65 -15.01 -0.15
N GLY A 273 12.08 -14.03 0.57
CA GLY A 273 12.83 -13.09 1.39
C GLY A 273 13.40 -13.74 2.67
N THR A 274 13.84 -12.93 3.61
CA THR A 274 14.50 -13.40 4.85
C THR A 274 13.58 -13.43 6.07
N ALA A 275 12.43 -12.72 6.06
CA ALA A 275 11.51 -12.58 7.20
C ALA A 275 10.48 -13.73 7.27
N ALA A 276 10.94 -14.99 7.36
CA ALA A 276 10.01 -16.13 7.52
C ALA A 276 9.15 -15.98 8.80
N PRO A 277 7.86 -16.33 8.75
CA PRO A 277 7.09 -16.91 7.64
C PRO A 277 6.49 -15.89 6.65
N TYR A 278 6.80 -14.61 6.77
CA TYR A 278 6.22 -13.51 5.99
C TYR A 278 7.07 -13.11 4.77
N ASN A 279 7.85 -14.04 4.23
CA ASN A 279 8.91 -13.82 3.23
C ASN A 279 8.51 -14.20 1.79
N LEU A 280 7.23 -14.43 1.53
CA LEU A 280 6.74 -14.91 0.23
C LEU A 280 6.11 -13.81 -0.63
N GLY A 281 6.43 -12.55 -0.36
CA GLY A 281 5.95 -11.40 -1.12
C GLY A 281 4.52 -10.94 -0.79
N ARG A 282 3.84 -11.61 0.16
CA ARG A 282 2.41 -11.33 0.46
C ARG A 282 2.20 -10.06 1.26
N THR A 283 3.21 -9.58 1.98
CA THR A 283 3.15 -8.28 2.66
C THR A 283 2.90 -7.18 1.63
N LEU A 284 3.68 -7.12 0.54
CA LEU A 284 3.45 -6.10 -0.48
C LEU A 284 2.07 -6.22 -1.13
N THR A 285 1.61 -7.44 -1.42
CA THR A 285 0.25 -7.66 -1.97
C THR A 285 -0.82 -7.07 -1.06
N HIS A 286 -0.70 -7.28 0.26
CA HIS A 286 -1.61 -6.75 1.26
C HIS A 286 -1.57 -5.22 1.32
N GLU A 287 -0.39 -4.64 1.39
CA GLU A 287 -0.23 -3.18 1.49
C GLU A 287 -0.61 -2.45 0.19
N ILE A 288 -0.38 -3.03 -0.97
CA ILE A 288 -0.90 -2.51 -2.23
C ILE A 288 -2.43 -2.56 -2.24
N GLY A 289 -3.04 -3.57 -1.62
CA GLY A 289 -4.49 -3.61 -1.41
C GLY A 289 -4.99 -2.36 -0.69
N HIS A 290 -4.32 -1.94 0.38
CA HIS A 290 -4.64 -0.69 1.09
C HIS A 290 -4.38 0.55 0.23
N TRP A 291 -3.25 0.58 -0.46
CA TRP A 291 -2.88 1.70 -1.33
C TRP A 291 -3.92 1.96 -2.44
N ILE A 292 -4.55 0.91 -2.97
CA ILE A 292 -5.64 1.04 -3.94
C ILE A 292 -7.03 1.21 -3.31
N GLY A 293 -7.15 1.24 -1.97
CA GLY A 293 -8.36 1.58 -1.24
C GLY A 293 -9.09 0.45 -0.54
N LEU A 294 -8.54 -0.78 -0.52
CA LEU A 294 -9.11 -1.86 0.28
C LEU A 294 -8.84 -1.63 1.78
N ARG A 295 -9.78 -2.01 2.62
CA ARG A 295 -9.70 -1.91 4.08
C ARG A 295 -9.87 -3.27 4.73
N HIS A 296 -9.43 -3.37 5.98
CA HIS A 296 -9.71 -4.55 6.81
C HIS A 296 -11.20 -4.71 7.09
#